data_419db77e5e143460711f8c24efd6e44c
#
_entry.id   419db77e5e143460711f8c24efd6e44c
#
_cell.length_a   1.000
_cell.length_b   1.000
_cell.length_c   1.000
_cell.angle_alpha   90.00
_cell.angle_beta   90.00
_cell.angle_gamma   90.00
#
_symmetry.space_group_name_H-M   'P 1'
#
loop_
_entity.id
_entity.type
_entity.pdbx_description
1 polymer ?
#
loop_
_entity_poly.entity_id
_entity_poly.type
_entity_poly.pdbx_seq_one_letter_code
_entity_poly.pdbx_strand_id
1 'polypeptide(L)'
;MTAPWTPDEMMTVAAARLLWNGCVCFVGIGLPSAAANLARLTHAPDIVLIYESGTLATRPDVLPLSIGDGELADTAVAVIPLPEVFAYWLQGGRVDVGFLGAAQIDRYGNLNSTVIGDYVHPTTRLPGSGGAPEIAVHARQIFIVLKQNARAFVPRLGFRSTAGFLEGHGARARSGISGAGPQAVITDLGVLRPAPDTDELQLVARYDGVSVDDIAKATGWPLRLADRVDVVAAPTEEEIHILRDLHARTLAAHGCRVAVPY
;
A
#
# COMPACT_ATOMS: atom_id res chain seq x y z
N MET A 1 22.56 6.07 -18.98
CA MET A 1 22.58 4.69 -18.43
C MET A 1 21.21 4.47 -17.81
N THR A 2 20.50 3.42 -18.19
CA THR A 2 19.23 3.03 -17.54
C THR A 2 19.52 2.61 -16.11
N ALA A 3 18.66 2.98 -15.16
CA ALA A 3 18.79 2.55 -13.77
C ALA A 3 18.86 1.00 -13.70
N PRO A 4 19.66 0.42 -12.80
CA PRO A 4 19.79 -1.03 -12.70
C PRO A 4 18.53 -1.72 -12.12
N TRP A 5 17.50 -0.94 -11.81
CA TRP A 5 16.17 -1.37 -11.32
C TRP A 5 15.04 -0.67 -12.07
N THR A 6 13.87 -1.28 -12.04
CA THR A 6 12.63 -0.72 -12.60
C THR A 6 11.94 0.21 -11.59
N PRO A 7 11.02 1.09 -12.02
CA PRO A 7 10.19 1.89 -11.11
C PRO A 7 9.39 1.03 -10.11
N ASP A 8 8.88 -0.14 -10.54
CA ASP A 8 8.14 -1.06 -9.67
C ASP A 8 9.05 -1.72 -8.62
N GLU A 9 10.30 -2.06 -8.96
CA GLU A 9 11.30 -2.54 -8.00
C GLU A 9 11.64 -1.46 -6.98
N MET A 10 11.85 -0.21 -7.43
CA MET A 10 12.10 0.92 -6.54
C MET A 10 10.94 1.17 -5.57
N MET A 11 9.72 1.15 -6.07
CA MET A 11 8.50 1.32 -5.30
C MET A 11 8.33 0.21 -4.26
N THR A 12 8.61 -1.05 -4.65
CA THR A 12 8.58 -2.21 -3.75
C THR A 12 9.60 -2.09 -2.62
N VAL A 13 10.84 -1.73 -2.95
CA VAL A 13 11.90 -1.51 -1.96
C VAL A 13 11.57 -0.36 -1.02
N ALA A 14 11.05 0.76 -1.56
CA ALA A 14 10.65 1.91 -0.74
C ALA A 14 9.52 1.52 0.24
N ALA A 15 8.56 0.70 -0.18
CA ALA A 15 7.51 0.20 0.68
C ALA A 15 8.03 -0.79 1.74
N ALA A 16 8.93 -1.70 1.36
CA ALA A 16 9.55 -2.66 2.27
C ALA A 16 10.32 -1.98 3.41
N ARG A 17 11.08 -0.94 3.10
CA ARG A 17 11.89 -0.18 4.07
C ARG A 17 11.08 0.58 5.12
N LEU A 18 9.76 0.76 4.91
CA LEU A 18 8.86 1.35 5.90
C LEU A 18 8.36 0.35 6.94
N LEU A 19 8.56 -0.94 6.72
CA LEU A 19 8.20 -1.99 7.66
C LEU A 19 9.36 -2.22 8.65
N TRP A 20 9.03 -2.67 9.86
CA TRP A 20 10.01 -2.95 10.91
C TRP A 20 9.86 -4.36 11.46
N ASN A 21 10.92 -4.85 12.09
CA ASN A 21 10.90 -6.19 12.66
C ASN A 21 9.84 -6.33 13.77
N GLY A 22 9.09 -7.42 13.72
CA GLY A 22 8.01 -7.71 14.67
C GLY A 22 6.70 -6.95 14.42
N CYS A 23 6.58 -6.08 13.39
CA CYS A 23 5.30 -5.45 13.10
C CYS A 23 4.27 -6.46 12.58
N VAL A 24 3.01 -6.26 12.93
CA VAL A 24 1.88 -7.02 12.40
C VAL A 24 1.34 -6.28 11.19
N CYS A 25 1.51 -6.88 10.02
CA CYS A 25 1.19 -6.30 8.73
C CYS A 25 0.02 -7.01 8.05
N PHE A 26 -1.06 -6.28 7.78
CA PHE A 26 -2.17 -6.76 6.96
C PHE A 26 -1.84 -6.49 5.49
N VAL A 27 -1.65 -7.56 4.74
CA VAL A 27 -1.01 -7.53 3.43
C VAL A 27 -2.03 -7.73 2.31
N GLY A 28 -1.94 -6.89 1.28
CA GLY A 28 -2.63 -7.11 0.00
C GLY A 28 -1.80 -7.92 -0.98
N ILE A 29 -2.41 -8.37 -2.08
CA ILE A 29 -1.73 -9.07 -3.16
C ILE A 29 -0.96 -8.10 -4.06
N GLY A 30 0.00 -8.61 -4.80
CA GLY A 30 0.82 -7.83 -5.72
C GLY A 30 1.98 -7.13 -5.03
N LEU A 31 2.18 -5.84 -5.30
CA LEU A 31 3.30 -5.07 -4.75
C LEU A 31 3.35 -5.06 -3.21
N PRO A 32 2.23 -4.92 -2.47
CA PRO A 32 2.25 -5.04 -1.01
C PRO A 32 2.81 -6.38 -0.52
N SER A 33 2.44 -7.50 -1.17
CA SER A 33 2.97 -8.81 -0.83
C SER A 33 4.47 -8.91 -1.13
N ALA A 34 4.92 -8.40 -2.27
CA ALA A 34 6.33 -8.35 -2.62
C ALA A 34 7.14 -7.52 -1.61
N ALA A 35 6.63 -6.34 -1.23
CA ALA A 35 7.28 -5.46 -0.26
C ALA A 35 7.38 -6.10 1.14
N ALA A 36 6.27 -6.68 1.62
CA ALA A 36 6.24 -7.32 2.93
C ALA A 36 7.17 -8.57 2.99
N ASN A 37 7.22 -9.36 1.92
CA ASN A 37 8.13 -10.50 1.84
C ASN A 37 9.60 -10.07 1.64
N LEU A 38 9.87 -9.00 0.89
CA LEU A 38 11.22 -8.43 0.83
C LEU A 38 11.69 -7.96 2.22
N ALA A 39 10.84 -7.26 2.97
CA ALA A 39 11.17 -6.86 4.34
C ALA A 39 11.46 -8.08 5.24
N ARG A 40 10.63 -9.14 5.15
CA ARG A 40 10.81 -10.40 5.88
C ARG A 40 12.13 -11.10 5.55
N LEU A 41 12.53 -11.08 4.29
CA LEU A 41 13.74 -11.73 3.81
C LEU A 41 15.01 -10.89 4.03
N THR A 42 14.87 -9.63 4.48
CA THR A 42 16.00 -8.72 4.73
C THR A 42 16.04 -8.28 6.19
N HIS A 43 15.47 -7.13 6.49
CA HIS A 43 15.63 -6.41 7.77
C HIS A 43 14.54 -6.67 8.81
N ALA A 44 13.44 -7.37 8.45
CA ALA A 44 12.31 -7.60 9.33
C ALA A 44 11.90 -9.10 9.40
N PRO A 45 12.83 -10.02 9.80
CA PRO A 45 12.57 -11.47 9.75
C PRO A 45 11.43 -11.96 10.64
N ASP A 46 11.07 -11.21 11.67
CA ASP A 46 10.00 -11.56 12.61
C ASP A 46 8.68 -10.81 12.32
N ILE A 47 8.55 -10.18 11.17
CA ILE A 47 7.30 -9.56 10.73
C ILE A 47 6.17 -10.59 10.68
N VAL A 48 4.99 -10.22 11.18
CA VAL A 48 3.80 -11.07 11.19
C VAL A 48 2.92 -10.68 10.02
N LEU A 49 2.90 -11.49 8.97
CA LEU A 49 2.06 -11.26 7.80
C LEU A 49 0.67 -11.86 8.00
N ILE A 50 -0.37 -11.06 7.79
CA ILE A 50 -1.77 -11.46 7.87
C ILE A 50 -2.43 -11.15 6.53
N TYR A 51 -3.19 -12.12 6.01
CA TYR A 51 -4.00 -11.92 4.80
C TYR A 51 -5.49 -12.06 5.13
N GLU A 52 -6.32 -11.38 4.36
CA GLU A 52 -7.78 -11.34 4.54
C GLU A 52 -8.43 -12.74 4.54
N SER A 53 -7.81 -13.71 3.85
CA SER A 53 -8.25 -15.11 3.82
C SER A 53 -8.24 -15.83 5.17
N GLY A 54 -7.62 -15.23 6.21
CA GLY A 54 -7.53 -15.83 7.53
C GLY A 54 -6.16 -16.41 7.88
N THR A 55 -5.19 -16.29 7.00
CA THR A 55 -3.85 -16.81 7.25
C THR A 55 -3.05 -15.87 8.15
N LEU A 56 -2.52 -16.40 9.26
CA LEU A 56 -1.78 -15.66 10.26
C LEU A 56 -0.31 -16.09 10.28
N ALA A 57 0.58 -15.11 10.34
CA ALA A 57 2.04 -15.31 10.40
C ALA A 57 2.54 -16.23 9.28
N THR A 58 1.97 -16.09 8.09
CA THR A 58 2.39 -16.83 6.92
C THR A 58 3.77 -16.39 6.45
N ARG A 59 4.54 -17.34 5.93
CA ARG A 59 5.93 -17.14 5.49
C ARG A 59 6.13 -17.72 4.08
N PRO A 60 5.42 -17.20 3.07
CA PRO A 60 5.40 -17.82 1.75
C PRO A 60 6.78 -17.84 1.09
N ASP A 61 7.11 -18.93 0.42
CA ASP A 61 8.34 -19.08 -0.36
C ASP A 61 8.21 -18.44 -1.75
N VAL A 62 6.98 -18.28 -2.24
CA VAL A 62 6.64 -17.62 -3.49
C VAL A 62 5.53 -16.60 -3.25
N LEU A 63 5.41 -15.60 -4.11
CA LEU A 63 4.34 -14.61 -3.97
C LEU A 63 2.98 -15.22 -4.29
N PRO A 64 1.97 -15.00 -3.44
CA PRO A 64 0.62 -15.51 -3.69
C PRO A 64 -0.02 -14.81 -4.90
N LEU A 65 -0.73 -15.57 -5.73
CA LEU A 65 -1.49 -15.03 -6.86
C LEU A 65 -2.82 -14.41 -6.43
N SER A 66 -3.37 -14.86 -5.31
CA SER A 66 -4.61 -14.36 -4.74
C SER A 66 -4.61 -14.51 -3.21
N ILE A 67 -5.57 -13.90 -2.53
CA ILE A 67 -5.75 -14.09 -1.08
C ILE A 67 -6.16 -15.53 -0.71
N GLY A 68 -6.65 -16.31 -1.67
CA GLY A 68 -7.02 -17.72 -1.50
C GLY A 68 -5.94 -18.69 -1.99
N ASP A 69 -4.72 -18.24 -2.23
CA ASP A 69 -3.62 -19.09 -2.65
C ASP A 69 -3.24 -20.07 -1.54
N GLY A 70 -3.07 -21.37 -1.90
CA GLY A 70 -2.69 -22.44 -0.98
C GLY A 70 -1.38 -22.18 -0.25
N GLU A 71 -0.41 -21.57 -0.92
CA GLU A 71 0.89 -21.17 -0.35
C GLU A 71 0.73 -20.37 0.95
N LEU A 72 -0.28 -19.50 1.03
CA LEU A 72 -0.53 -18.71 2.24
C LEU A 72 -0.99 -19.58 3.41
N ALA A 73 -1.80 -20.62 3.16
CA ALA A 73 -2.29 -21.52 4.18
C ALA A 73 -1.22 -22.52 4.61
N ASP A 74 -0.47 -23.06 3.64
CA ASP A 74 0.57 -24.08 3.87
C ASP A 74 1.73 -23.52 4.71
N THR A 75 2.00 -22.23 4.61
CA THR A 75 3.08 -21.55 5.33
C THR A 75 2.61 -20.78 6.57
N ALA A 76 1.32 -20.78 6.87
CA ALA A 76 0.76 -20.07 8.01
C ALA A 76 0.99 -20.79 9.33
N VAL A 77 1.20 -20.05 10.41
CA VAL A 77 1.17 -20.59 11.78
C VAL A 77 -0.25 -21.02 12.19
N ALA A 78 -1.25 -20.29 11.69
CA ALA A 78 -2.66 -20.62 11.91
C ALA A 78 -3.51 -20.09 10.76
N VAL A 79 -4.63 -20.79 10.50
CA VAL A 79 -5.70 -20.31 9.61
C VAL A 79 -6.95 -20.17 10.45
N ILE A 80 -7.55 -18.98 10.45
CA ILE A 80 -8.75 -18.64 11.22
C ILE A 80 -9.86 -18.17 10.28
N PRO A 81 -11.13 -18.23 10.71
CA PRO A 81 -12.24 -17.69 9.93
C PRO A 81 -12.07 -16.20 9.64
N LEU A 82 -12.43 -15.77 8.42
CA LEU A 82 -12.37 -14.36 8.00
C LEU A 82 -12.99 -13.38 9.02
N PRO A 83 -14.17 -13.64 9.61
CA PRO A 83 -14.73 -12.75 10.63
C PRO A 83 -13.80 -12.54 11.84
N GLU A 84 -13.01 -13.55 12.23
CA GLU A 84 -12.09 -13.45 13.34
C GLU A 84 -10.86 -12.58 13.02
N VAL A 85 -10.40 -12.59 11.75
CA VAL A 85 -9.34 -11.67 11.30
C VAL A 85 -9.78 -10.23 11.52
N PHE A 86 -11.00 -9.90 11.11
CA PHE A 86 -11.54 -8.53 11.26
C PHE A 86 -11.86 -8.20 12.71
N ALA A 87 -12.57 -9.06 13.44
CA ALA A 87 -13.01 -8.78 14.80
C ALA A 87 -11.85 -8.79 15.82
N TYR A 88 -10.99 -9.81 15.80
CA TYR A 88 -9.99 -9.98 16.84
C TYR A 88 -8.64 -9.36 16.52
N TRP A 89 -8.24 -9.38 15.25
CA TRP A 89 -6.95 -8.80 14.86
C TRP A 89 -7.09 -7.33 14.52
N LEU A 90 -7.97 -7.01 13.59
CA LEU A 90 -8.08 -5.65 13.06
C LEU A 90 -8.81 -4.72 14.03
N GLN A 91 -10.09 -4.98 14.37
CA GLN A 91 -10.87 -4.20 15.33
C GLN A 91 -10.31 -4.30 16.75
N GLY A 92 -9.66 -5.42 17.06
CA GLY A 92 -8.92 -5.61 18.32
C GLY A 92 -7.63 -4.80 18.44
N GLY A 93 -7.28 -3.98 17.43
CA GLY A 93 -6.13 -3.08 17.44
C GLY A 93 -4.77 -3.77 17.40
N ARG A 94 -4.70 -5.01 16.88
CA ARG A 94 -3.47 -5.82 16.82
C ARG A 94 -2.69 -5.67 15.51
N VAL A 95 -3.24 -4.96 14.53
CA VAL A 95 -2.60 -4.71 13.23
C VAL A 95 -1.89 -3.37 13.27
N ASP A 96 -0.58 -3.38 13.07
CA ASP A 96 0.25 -2.18 13.08
C ASP A 96 0.19 -1.45 11.73
N VAL A 97 0.28 -2.19 10.63
CA VAL A 97 0.28 -1.64 9.28
C VAL A 97 -0.75 -2.35 8.42
N GLY A 98 -1.60 -1.58 7.73
CA GLY A 98 -2.44 -2.07 6.64
C GLY A 98 -1.97 -1.53 5.30
N PHE A 99 -1.72 -2.39 4.32
CA PHE A 99 -1.48 -1.97 2.96
C PHE A 99 -2.77 -1.83 2.18
N LEU A 100 -2.93 -0.71 1.47
CA LEU A 100 -4.06 -0.45 0.60
C LEU A 100 -3.61 0.02 -0.78
N GLY A 101 -4.39 -0.33 -1.79
CA GLY A 101 -4.33 0.23 -3.13
C GLY A 101 -5.70 0.73 -3.57
N ALA A 102 -5.75 1.55 -4.61
CA ALA A 102 -7.00 2.05 -5.17
C ALA A 102 -6.83 2.53 -6.61
N ALA A 103 -7.95 2.69 -7.31
CA ALA A 103 -7.95 3.32 -8.63
C ALA A 103 -7.78 4.85 -8.55
N GLN A 104 -8.28 5.46 -7.47
CA GLN A 104 -8.16 6.91 -7.27
C GLN A 104 -7.88 7.24 -5.80
N ILE A 105 -7.11 8.31 -5.61
CA ILE A 105 -6.79 8.92 -4.32
C ILE A 105 -6.99 10.45 -4.42
N ASP A 106 -7.46 11.06 -3.33
CA ASP A 106 -7.51 12.52 -3.20
C ASP A 106 -6.38 13.05 -2.30
N ARG A 107 -6.31 14.38 -2.16
CA ARG A 107 -5.28 15.06 -1.37
C ARG A 107 -5.24 14.69 0.11
N TYR A 108 -6.29 14.08 0.64
CA TYR A 108 -6.40 13.64 2.03
C TYR A 108 -6.23 12.13 2.19
N GLY A 109 -5.77 11.45 1.14
CA GLY A 109 -5.56 9.99 1.18
C GLY A 109 -6.85 9.18 1.26
N ASN A 110 -8.02 9.79 0.97
CA ASN A 110 -9.23 9.01 0.77
C ASN A 110 -9.14 8.24 -0.54
N LEU A 111 -9.72 7.05 -0.60
CA LEU A 111 -9.58 6.14 -1.73
C LEU A 111 -10.92 5.84 -2.40
N ASN A 112 -10.86 5.65 -3.72
CA ASN A 112 -11.96 5.14 -4.51
C ASN A 112 -11.52 3.86 -5.24
N SER A 113 -12.19 2.77 -4.93
CA SER A 113 -12.07 1.47 -5.58
C SER A 113 -13.42 0.91 -6.03
N THR A 114 -14.48 1.75 -6.06
CA THR A 114 -15.86 1.30 -6.32
C THR A 114 -16.40 1.76 -7.67
N VAL A 115 -16.32 3.05 -7.99
CA VAL A 115 -16.96 3.59 -9.20
C VAL A 115 -16.32 4.90 -9.66
N ILE A 116 -16.14 5.05 -10.96
CA ILE A 116 -15.79 6.31 -11.60
C ILE A 116 -17.02 6.81 -12.38
N GLY A 117 -17.38 8.07 -12.18
CA GLY A 117 -18.61 8.66 -12.73
C GLY A 117 -19.80 8.52 -11.79
N ASP A 118 -21.00 8.56 -12.33
CA ASP A 118 -22.24 8.39 -11.58
C ASP A 118 -22.37 6.98 -11.00
N TYR A 119 -22.97 6.83 -9.82
CA TYR A 119 -23.08 5.53 -9.16
C TYR A 119 -24.04 4.60 -9.88
N VAL A 120 -25.15 5.12 -10.40
CA VAL A 120 -26.17 4.33 -11.11
C VAL A 120 -25.77 4.07 -12.57
N HIS A 121 -25.18 5.09 -13.21
CA HIS A 121 -24.71 5.04 -14.59
C HIS A 121 -23.17 5.27 -14.66
N PRO A 122 -22.36 4.30 -14.22
CA PRO A 122 -20.92 4.50 -14.09
C PRO A 122 -20.23 4.56 -15.44
N THR A 123 -19.24 5.45 -15.54
CA THR A 123 -18.26 5.41 -16.63
C THR A 123 -17.37 4.16 -16.50
N THR A 124 -17.02 3.80 -15.27
CA THR A 124 -16.28 2.58 -14.97
C THR A 124 -16.73 2.02 -13.62
N ARG A 125 -17.12 0.73 -13.60
CA ARG A 125 -17.31 -0.02 -12.37
C ARG A 125 -15.97 -0.64 -11.99
N LEU A 126 -15.51 -0.33 -10.78
CA LEU A 126 -14.28 -0.87 -10.20
C LEU A 126 -14.58 -2.14 -9.38
N PRO A 127 -13.56 -2.89 -8.93
CA PRO A 127 -13.76 -4.15 -8.20
C PRO A 127 -14.56 -4.05 -6.90
N GLY A 128 -14.57 -2.87 -6.27
CA GLY A 128 -15.19 -2.66 -4.97
C GLY A 128 -14.13 -2.40 -3.88
N SER A 129 -14.59 -2.21 -2.66
CA SER A 129 -13.73 -1.87 -1.53
C SER A 129 -13.16 -3.09 -0.79
N GLY A 130 -13.81 -4.26 -0.88
CA GLY A 130 -13.43 -5.40 -0.05
C GLY A 130 -13.31 -5.01 1.43
N GLY A 131 -12.28 -5.49 2.10
CA GLY A 131 -11.95 -5.14 3.49
C GLY A 131 -11.26 -3.80 3.69
N ALA A 132 -10.94 -3.05 2.62
CA ALA A 132 -10.18 -1.82 2.73
C ALA A 132 -10.77 -0.75 3.68
N PRO A 133 -12.11 -0.54 3.77
CA PRO A 133 -12.69 0.39 4.73
C PRO A 133 -12.39 0.03 6.19
N GLU A 134 -12.51 -1.24 6.53
CA GLU A 134 -12.22 -1.75 7.88
C GLU A 134 -10.72 -1.65 8.19
N ILE A 135 -9.87 -2.03 7.24
CA ILE A 135 -8.41 -1.92 7.39
C ILE A 135 -8.02 -0.45 7.63
N ALA A 136 -8.58 0.48 6.83
CA ALA A 136 -8.28 1.90 6.95
C ALA A 136 -8.70 2.52 8.30
N VAL A 137 -9.76 1.99 8.91
CA VAL A 137 -10.30 2.51 10.17
C VAL A 137 -9.56 1.93 11.38
N HIS A 138 -9.19 0.66 11.34
CA HIS A 138 -8.76 -0.07 12.53
C HIS A 138 -7.26 -0.39 12.59
N ALA A 139 -6.55 -0.51 11.44
CA ALA A 139 -5.10 -0.65 11.50
C ALA A 139 -4.47 0.63 12.10
N ARG A 140 -3.41 0.45 12.89
CA ARG A 140 -2.75 1.59 13.55
C ARG A 140 -2.27 2.63 12.56
N GLN A 141 -1.76 2.19 11.41
CA GLN A 141 -1.39 3.06 10.29
C GLN A 141 -1.61 2.37 8.94
N ILE A 142 -1.76 3.18 7.90
CA ILE A 142 -2.00 2.72 6.54
C ILE A 142 -0.84 3.15 5.66
N PHE A 143 -0.35 2.23 4.84
CA PHE A 143 0.50 2.50 3.71
C PHE A 143 -0.27 2.29 2.41
N ILE A 144 -0.33 3.32 1.59
CA ILE A 144 -1.03 3.28 0.30
C ILE A 144 0.00 3.13 -0.80
N VAL A 145 -0.24 2.21 -1.72
CA VAL A 145 0.66 1.92 -2.84
C VAL A 145 -0.13 2.02 -4.13
N LEU A 146 0.25 2.95 -5.01
CA LEU A 146 -0.37 3.11 -6.33
C LEU A 146 0.52 3.91 -7.28
N LYS A 147 0.35 3.73 -8.60
CA LYS A 147 1.06 4.53 -9.61
C LYS A 147 0.51 5.94 -9.68
N GLN A 148 1.41 6.93 -9.73
CA GLN A 148 1.03 8.34 -9.72
C GLN A 148 0.80 8.86 -11.14
N ASN A 149 -0.43 9.25 -11.39
CA ASN A 149 -0.84 9.90 -12.63
C ASN A 149 -2.13 10.70 -12.39
N ALA A 150 -2.48 11.63 -13.30
CA ALA A 150 -3.62 12.52 -13.15
C ALA A 150 -5.00 11.81 -13.15
N ARG A 151 -5.09 10.52 -13.53
CA ARG A 151 -6.33 9.73 -13.45
C ARG A 151 -6.50 9.10 -12.08
N ALA A 152 -5.38 8.74 -11.44
CA ALA A 152 -5.36 8.16 -10.10
C ALA A 152 -5.34 9.23 -9.00
N PHE A 153 -4.55 10.29 -9.18
CA PHE A 153 -4.43 11.41 -8.22
C PHE A 153 -5.41 12.51 -8.59
N VAL A 154 -6.64 12.43 -8.09
CA VAL A 154 -7.73 13.34 -8.47
C VAL A 154 -7.95 14.44 -7.43
N PRO A 155 -8.36 15.67 -7.84
CA PRO A 155 -8.58 16.77 -6.90
C PRO A 155 -9.72 16.48 -5.91
N ARG A 156 -10.69 15.65 -6.33
CA ARG A 156 -11.84 15.21 -5.55
C ARG A 156 -12.33 13.86 -6.05
N LEU A 157 -12.61 12.96 -5.12
CA LEU A 157 -13.24 11.69 -5.44
C LEU A 157 -14.73 11.87 -5.78
N GLY A 158 -15.21 11.22 -6.83
CA GLY A 158 -16.64 11.11 -7.12
C GLY A 158 -17.33 10.14 -6.16
N PHE A 159 -16.62 9.15 -5.66
CA PHE A 159 -17.07 8.18 -4.67
C PHE A 159 -15.93 7.86 -3.70
N ARG A 160 -16.19 7.88 -2.40
CA ARG A 160 -15.22 7.53 -1.36
C ARG A 160 -15.51 6.12 -0.85
N SER A 161 -14.72 5.15 -1.29
CA SER A 161 -14.80 3.76 -0.82
C SER A 161 -14.17 3.59 0.55
N THR A 162 -13.08 4.32 0.81
CA THR A 162 -12.24 4.12 2.00
C THR A 162 -11.79 5.46 2.55
N ALA A 163 -11.89 5.63 3.86
CA ALA A 163 -11.53 6.86 4.54
C ALA A 163 -10.01 6.99 4.72
N GLY A 164 -9.44 8.09 4.22
CA GLY A 164 -8.15 8.62 4.65
C GLY A 164 -8.33 9.61 5.81
N PHE A 165 -7.95 10.86 5.59
CA PHE A 165 -8.13 11.95 6.56
C PHE A 165 -9.46 12.70 6.37
N LEU A 166 -10.39 12.17 5.58
CA LEU A 166 -11.68 12.78 5.27
C LEU A 166 -11.51 14.13 4.59
N GLU A 167 -11.88 15.22 5.25
CA GLU A 167 -11.74 16.59 4.79
C GLU A 167 -10.50 17.29 5.38
N GLY A 168 -9.61 16.52 6.02
CA GLY A 168 -8.40 17.04 6.66
C GLY A 168 -8.65 17.78 7.98
N HIS A 169 -7.64 18.52 8.44
CA HIS A 169 -7.72 19.37 9.64
C HIS A 169 -8.27 18.64 10.88
N GLY A 170 -7.84 17.40 11.09
CA GLY A 170 -8.26 16.55 12.20
C GLY A 170 -9.67 15.95 12.05
N ALA A 171 -10.28 15.99 10.86
CA ALA A 171 -11.62 15.44 10.65
C ALA A 171 -11.69 13.95 10.99
N ARG A 172 -10.64 13.18 10.67
CA ARG A 172 -10.53 11.77 11.02
C ARG A 172 -10.65 11.54 12.53
N ALA A 173 -9.89 12.27 13.34
CA ALA A 173 -9.93 12.17 14.79
C ALA A 173 -11.30 12.55 15.36
N ARG A 174 -11.91 13.63 14.84
CA ARG A 174 -13.26 14.05 15.25
C ARG A 174 -14.36 13.04 14.90
N SER A 175 -14.12 12.19 13.90
CA SER A 175 -15.04 11.11 13.50
C SER A 175 -14.91 9.85 14.37
N GLY A 176 -14.04 9.84 15.38
CA GLY A 176 -13.84 8.69 16.28
C GLY A 176 -13.11 7.51 15.62
N ILE A 177 -12.44 7.71 14.50
CA ILE A 177 -11.67 6.67 13.83
C ILE A 177 -10.37 6.42 14.61
N SER A 178 -10.15 5.17 15.04
CA SER A 178 -9.05 4.81 15.96
C SER A 178 -7.66 4.79 15.32
N GLY A 179 -7.54 4.34 14.07
CA GLY A 179 -6.26 4.28 13.37
C GLY A 179 -5.73 5.65 12.97
N ALA A 180 -4.42 5.81 12.88
CA ALA A 180 -3.77 7.08 12.50
C ALA A 180 -3.99 7.46 11.02
N GLY A 181 -4.55 6.58 10.20
CA GLY A 181 -4.78 6.81 8.77
C GLY A 181 -3.54 6.64 7.90
N PRO A 182 -3.56 7.18 6.67
CA PRO A 182 -2.45 7.09 5.72
C PRO A 182 -1.19 7.78 6.23
N GLN A 183 -0.17 7.01 6.59
CA GLN A 183 1.12 7.54 7.04
C GLN A 183 2.16 7.62 5.92
N ALA A 184 1.93 6.87 4.84
CA ALA A 184 2.72 6.97 3.63
C ALA A 184 1.87 6.63 2.40
N VAL A 185 2.06 7.38 1.32
CA VAL A 185 1.62 7.04 -0.03
C VAL A 185 2.86 6.84 -0.86
N ILE A 186 3.12 5.60 -1.25
CA ILE A 186 4.29 5.17 -1.99
C ILE A 186 3.88 5.05 -3.45
N THR A 187 4.55 5.78 -4.32
CA THR A 187 4.26 5.81 -5.76
C THR A 187 5.47 5.41 -6.58
N ASP A 188 5.33 5.32 -7.87
CA ASP A 188 6.43 5.14 -8.83
C ASP A 188 7.27 6.40 -9.06
N LEU A 189 6.89 7.54 -8.46
CA LEU A 189 7.60 8.81 -8.56
C LEU A 189 8.26 9.26 -7.25
N GLY A 190 7.70 8.84 -6.10
CA GLY A 190 8.17 9.26 -4.79
C GLY A 190 7.24 8.85 -3.65
N VAL A 191 7.41 9.50 -2.51
CA VAL A 191 6.67 9.22 -1.28
C VAL A 191 6.00 10.50 -0.78
N LEU A 192 4.69 10.41 -0.52
CA LEU A 192 3.93 11.46 0.13
C LEU A 192 3.57 11.04 1.57
N ARG A 193 3.42 12.03 2.45
CA ARG A 193 2.97 11.86 3.83
C ARG A 193 1.97 12.96 4.20
N PRO A 194 1.11 12.76 5.22
CA PRO A 194 0.24 13.82 5.68
C PRO A 194 1.05 14.99 6.27
N ALA A 195 0.64 16.20 5.95
CA ALA A 195 1.16 17.40 6.57
C ALA A 195 0.60 17.54 7.99
N PRO A 196 1.41 17.85 9.02
CA PRO A 196 0.98 17.84 10.42
C PRO A 196 -0.13 18.85 10.75
N ASP A 197 -0.22 19.92 9.98
CA ASP A 197 -1.16 21.03 10.20
C ASP A 197 -2.51 20.87 9.52
N THR A 198 -2.57 20.11 8.41
CA THR A 198 -3.75 20.03 7.54
C THR A 198 -4.21 18.62 7.23
N ASP A 199 -3.41 17.60 7.52
CA ASP A 199 -3.58 16.23 7.05
C ASP A 199 -3.52 16.09 5.51
N GLU A 200 -3.21 17.16 4.76
CA GLU A 200 -3.04 17.10 3.32
C GLU A 200 -1.77 16.36 2.95
N LEU A 201 -1.83 15.50 1.95
CA LEU A 201 -0.65 14.79 1.46
C LEU A 201 0.36 15.78 0.86
N GLN A 202 1.59 15.75 1.36
CA GLN A 202 2.73 16.51 0.86
C GLN A 202 3.84 15.59 0.39
N LEU A 203 4.56 15.99 -0.64
CA LEU A 203 5.76 15.28 -1.10
C LEU A 203 6.87 15.41 -0.07
N VAL A 204 7.33 14.29 0.46
CA VAL A 204 8.44 14.24 1.42
C VAL A 204 9.73 13.67 0.82
N ALA A 205 9.61 12.83 -0.20
CA ALA A 205 10.76 12.27 -0.90
C ALA A 205 10.40 11.93 -2.35
N ARG A 206 11.39 12.01 -3.24
CA ARG A 206 11.28 11.63 -4.65
C ARG A 206 12.35 10.59 -5.00
N TYR A 207 12.15 9.87 -6.08
CA TYR A 207 13.18 8.99 -6.58
C TYR A 207 14.22 9.75 -7.41
N ASP A 208 15.42 9.20 -7.48
CA ASP A 208 16.48 9.80 -8.29
C ASP A 208 16.08 9.86 -9.76
N GLY A 209 16.40 10.97 -10.41
CA GLY A 209 16.01 11.25 -11.80
C GLY A 209 14.57 11.74 -11.99
N VAL A 210 13.70 11.71 -10.96
CA VAL A 210 12.33 12.24 -11.03
C VAL A 210 12.32 13.70 -10.55
N SER A 211 11.77 14.61 -11.33
CA SER A 211 11.65 16.02 -10.93
C SER A 211 10.38 16.28 -10.13
N VAL A 212 10.41 17.31 -9.26
CA VAL A 212 9.21 17.78 -8.54
C VAL A 212 8.13 18.22 -9.51
N ASP A 213 8.51 18.82 -10.65
CA ASP A 213 7.56 19.27 -11.69
C ASP A 213 6.83 18.08 -12.34
N ASP A 214 7.51 16.96 -12.56
CA ASP A 214 6.88 15.76 -13.11
C ASP A 214 5.88 15.16 -12.12
N ILE A 215 6.23 15.15 -10.82
CA ILE A 215 5.32 14.71 -9.75
C ILE A 215 4.10 15.63 -9.66
N ALA A 216 4.31 16.95 -9.74
CA ALA A 216 3.23 17.93 -9.71
C ALA A 216 2.27 17.78 -10.91
N LYS A 217 2.80 17.55 -12.12
CA LYS A 217 1.99 17.27 -13.33
C LYS A 217 1.18 15.97 -13.23
N ALA A 218 1.70 14.99 -12.50
CA ALA A 218 1.03 13.71 -12.26
C ALA A 218 -0.03 13.79 -11.13
N THR A 219 -0.14 14.94 -10.45
CA THR A 219 -1.03 15.16 -9.31
C THR A 219 -2.17 16.10 -9.70
N GLY A 220 -3.42 15.68 -9.50
CA GLY A 220 -4.61 16.45 -9.89
C GLY A 220 -4.96 17.64 -8.97
N TRP A 221 -4.13 17.96 -7.99
CA TRP A 221 -4.27 19.13 -7.11
C TRP A 221 -2.93 19.87 -6.96
N PRO A 222 -2.89 21.12 -6.49
CA PRO A 222 -1.65 21.82 -6.19
C PRO A 222 -0.84 21.01 -5.17
N LEU A 223 0.27 20.40 -5.62
CA LEU A 223 1.08 19.51 -4.79
C LEU A 223 1.78 20.33 -3.69
N ARG A 224 1.50 19.98 -2.45
CA ARG A 224 2.23 20.51 -1.30
C ARG A 224 3.60 19.82 -1.19
N LEU A 225 4.61 20.60 -0.87
CA LEU A 225 5.96 20.10 -0.59
C LEU A 225 6.24 20.21 0.91
N ALA A 226 6.95 19.24 1.45
CA ALA A 226 7.56 19.38 2.77
C ALA A 226 8.67 20.45 2.75
N ASP A 227 9.07 20.96 3.91
CA ASP A 227 10.16 21.95 4.02
C ASP A 227 11.44 21.46 3.35
N ARG A 228 11.65 20.15 3.38
CA ARG A 228 12.71 19.47 2.65
C ARG A 228 12.14 18.23 1.95
N VAL A 229 12.40 18.12 0.65
CA VAL A 229 12.09 16.93 -0.15
C VAL A 229 13.39 16.14 -0.34
N ASP A 230 13.45 14.97 0.28
CA ASP A 230 14.62 14.10 0.21
C ASP A 230 14.65 13.31 -1.11
N VAL A 231 15.79 12.70 -1.42
CA VAL A 231 15.91 11.66 -2.45
C VAL A 231 15.94 10.31 -1.75
N VAL A 232 15.01 9.43 -2.12
CA VAL A 232 14.98 8.07 -1.57
C VAL A 232 16.24 7.33 -2.00
N ALA A 233 16.92 6.71 -1.04
CA ALA A 233 18.13 5.95 -1.33
C ALA A 233 17.83 4.84 -2.35
N ALA A 234 18.72 4.70 -3.31
CA ALA A 234 18.66 3.64 -4.32
C ALA A 234 18.52 2.25 -3.67
N PRO A 235 17.86 1.29 -4.31
CA PRO A 235 17.88 -0.10 -3.88
C PRO A 235 19.31 -0.62 -3.79
N THR A 236 19.58 -1.42 -2.77
CA THR A 236 20.87 -2.13 -2.68
C THR A 236 20.88 -3.32 -3.64
N GLU A 237 22.08 -3.82 -3.97
CA GLU A 237 22.23 -5.04 -4.79
C GLU A 237 21.55 -6.25 -4.12
N GLU A 238 21.61 -6.34 -2.80
CA GLU A 238 20.98 -7.40 -2.01
C GLU A 238 19.45 -7.34 -2.11
N GLU A 239 18.84 -6.16 -1.92
CA GLU A 239 17.38 -5.98 -2.03
C GLU A 239 16.88 -6.36 -3.42
N ILE A 240 17.58 -5.94 -4.47
CA ILE A 240 17.21 -6.25 -5.86
C ILE A 240 17.40 -7.75 -6.15
N HIS A 241 18.49 -8.35 -5.66
CA HIS A 241 18.73 -9.78 -5.85
C HIS A 241 17.63 -10.62 -5.20
N ILE A 242 17.31 -10.37 -3.93
CA ILE A 242 16.26 -11.07 -3.19
C ILE A 242 14.88 -10.88 -3.84
N LEU A 243 14.54 -9.65 -4.25
CA LEU A 243 13.27 -9.35 -4.90
C LEU A 243 13.14 -10.10 -6.24
N ARG A 244 14.18 -10.10 -7.05
CA ARG A 244 14.20 -10.82 -8.34
C ARG A 244 14.17 -12.32 -8.18
N ASP A 245 14.86 -12.87 -7.18
CA ASP A 245 14.79 -14.30 -6.84
C ASP A 245 13.37 -14.69 -6.41
N LEU A 246 12.73 -13.89 -5.56
CA LEU A 246 11.33 -14.10 -5.15
C LEU A 246 10.39 -14.13 -6.36
N HIS A 247 10.54 -13.18 -7.29
CA HIS A 247 9.76 -13.15 -8.53
C HIS A 247 10.06 -14.36 -9.45
N ALA A 248 11.32 -14.77 -9.55
CA ALA A 248 11.73 -15.93 -10.36
C ALA A 248 11.14 -17.24 -9.81
N ARG A 249 11.20 -17.44 -8.48
CA ARG A 249 10.57 -18.60 -7.81
C ARG A 249 9.05 -18.59 -8.03
N THR A 250 8.41 -17.44 -7.91
CA THR A 250 6.98 -17.28 -8.15
C THR A 250 6.61 -17.64 -9.60
N LEU A 251 7.37 -17.16 -10.57
CA LEU A 251 7.16 -17.50 -11.97
C LEU A 251 7.33 -19.00 -12.24
N ALA A 252 8.32 -19.62 -11.62
CA ALA A 252 8.57 -21.05 -11.77
C ALA A 252 7.44 -21.90 -11.16
N ALA A 253 6.91 -21.49 -9.99
CA ALA A 253 5.86 -22.22 -9.30
C ALA A 253 4.48 -22.09 -9.98
N HIS A 254 4.14 -20.91 -10.45
CA HIS A 254 2.78 -20.62 -10.96
C HIS A 254 2.70 -20.56 -12.49
N GLY A 255 3.84 -20.58 -13.22
CA GLY A 255 3.86 -20.40 -14.67
C GLY A 255 3.44 -19.00 -15.17
N CYS A 256 3.23 -18.06 -14.24
CA CYS A 256 2.87 -16.68 -14.54
C CYS A 256 3.51 -15.71 -13.55
N ARG A 257 3.68 -14.46 -13.96
CA ARG A 257 4.08 -13.38 -13.03
C ARG A 257 2.88 -12.94 -12.21
N VAL A 258 3.11 -12.66 -10.93
CA VAL A 258 2.10 -11.95 -10.13
C VAL A 258 1.83 -10.61 -10.80
N ALA A 259 0.61 -10.39 -11.23
CA ALA A 259 0.21 -9.09 -11.76
C ALA A 259 0.36 -8.05 -10.62
N VAL A 260 1.11 -6.99 -10.89
CA VAL A 260 1.02 -5.79 -10.06
C VAL A 260 -0.28 -5.11 -10.50
N PRO A 261 -1.37 -5.19 -9.72
CA PRO A 261 -2.60 -4.53 -10.11
C PRO A 261 -2.36 -3.03 -10.02
N TYR A 262 -2.52 -2.36 -11.18
CA TYR A 262 -2.63 -0.91 -11.45
C TYR A 262 -1.34 -0.08 -11.50
#